data_ce72c494f4a365702b1dad00c8732c75
#
_entry.id   ce72c494f4a365702b1dad00c8732c75
#
_cell.length_a   1.000
_cell.length_b   1.000
_cell.length_c   1.000
_cell.angle_alpha   90.00
_cell.angle_beta   90.00
_cell.angle_gamma   90.00
#
_symmetry.space_group_name_H-M   'P 1'
#
loop_
_entity.id
_entity.type
_entity.pdbx_description
1 polymer ?
#
loop_
_entity_poly.entity_id
_entity_poly.type
_entity_poly.pdbx_seq_one_letter_code
_entity_poly.pdbx_strand_id
1 'polypeptide(L)'
;IGTICHEFSHVLGLPDYYLTTDNPVVNQRYTPGAWSLMGYGNYLNNGNTPPNYSVYDKYFLGWVTPEVLSKTQELTIHADGESYFMLTRNEQHVAEGAYRTDTVYYIENRQQEGWDAYLPGHGMLVWQVIFDEKDWFNNCPNDYVARYRLISALSTSSPYTTTKPKPEVPFPGSKGITKYTPFAHNGLYNIEEASGVIRCEFTTTTVHTAVENIPMPLTGQWY
;
A
#
# COMPACT_ATOMS: atom_id res chain seq x y z
N ILE A 1 -1.70 21.71 -8.51
CA ILE A 1 -2.11 21.43 -7.12
C ILE A 1 -1.38 20.22 -6.55
N GLY A 2 -1.01 19.24 -7.39
CA GLY A 2 -0.36 18.01 -6.94
C GLY A 2 0.90 18.23 -6.13
N THR A 3 1.80 19.10 -6.58
CA THR A 3 3.01 19.46 -5.82
C THR A 3 2.66 20.09 -4.47
N ILE A 4 1.65 20.95 -4.40
CA ILE A 4 1.22 21.54 -3.13
C ILE A 4 0.72 20.48 -2.18
N CYS A 5 -0.10 19.53 -2.66
CA CYS A 5 -0.57 18.43 -1.85
C CYS A 5 0.57 17.52 -1.37
N HIS A 6 1.55 17.26 -2.24
CA HIS A 6 2.74 16.48 -1.91
C HIS A 6 3.57 17.15 -0.80
N GLU A 7 3.94 18.42 -0.97
CA GLU A 7 4.73 19.15 0.02
C GLU A 7 3.98 19.32 1.35
N PHE A 8 2.67 19.56 1.29
CA PHE A 8 1.86 19.61 2.50
C PHE A 8 1.78 18.27 3.23
N SER A 9 1.86 17.16 2.50
CA SER A 9 1.88 15.81 3.10
C SER A 9 3.12 15.56 3.94
N HIS A 10 4.26 16.20 3.62
CA HIS A 10 5.44 16.18 4.47
C HIS A 10 5.18 16.86 5.81
N VAL A 11 4.41 17.96 5.84
CA VAL A 11 3.99 18.61 7.09
C VAL A 11 3.13 17.68 7.95
N LEU A 12 2.38 16.75 7.31
CA LEU A 12 1.61 15.73 8.00
C LEU A 12 2.45 14.52 8.45
N GLY A 13 3.73 14.45 8.05
CA GLY A 13 4.67 13.39 8.44
C GLY A 13 4.87 12.28 7.43
N LEU A 14 4.33 12.37 6.22
CA LEU A 14 4.56 11.37 5.19
C LEU A 14 5.91 11.61 4.48
N PRO A 15 6.75 10.58 4.31
CA PRO A 15 8.00 10.69 3.58
C PRO A 15 7.80 10.56 2.09
N ASP A 16 8.85 10.85 1.31
CA ASP A 16 8.95 10.50 -0.08
C ASP A 16 9.01 8.98 -0.28
N TYR A 17 8.23 8.45 -1.22
CA TYR A 17 8.29 7.03 -1.58
C TYR A 17 9.06 6.76 -2.87
N TYR A 18 9.59 7.78 -3.52
CA TYR A 18 10.62 7.63 -4.55
C TYR A 18 12.02 7.58 -3.91
N LEU A 19 13.05 7.34 -4.71
CA LEU A 19 14.43 7.30 -4.21
C LEU A 19 14.95 8.74 -4.01
N THR A 20 15.44 9.03 -2.82
CA THR A 20 15.89 10.38 -2.43
C THR A 20 17.40 10.54 -2.45
N THR A 21 18.15 9.45 -2.56
CA THR A 21 19.62 9.45 -2.62
C THR A 21 20.15 9.23 -4.04
N ASP A 22 21.32 9.79 -4.33
CA ASP A 22 22.04 9.60 -5.60
C ASP A 22 22.62 8.18 -5.75
N ASN A 23 22.77 7.44 -4.65
CA ASN A 23 23.35 6.10 -4.63
C ASN A 23 22.39 5.09 -3.96
N PRO A 24 21.18 4.89 -4.48
CA PRO A 24 20.24 3.97 -3.87
C PRO A 24 20.69 2.51 -4.04
N VAL A 25 20.48 1.69 -3.02
CA VAL A 25 20.64 0.23 -3.11
C VAL A 25 19.44 -0.37 -3.81
N VAL A 26 18.27 0.21 -3.62
CA VAL A 26 17.00 -0.22 -4.23
C VAL A 26 16.88 0.37 -5.63
N ASN A 27 16.32 -0.42 -6.55
CA ASN A 27 16.01 0.08 -7.88
C ASN A 27 14.71 0.88 -7.88
N GLN A 28 14.66 2.01 -8.58
CA GLN A 28 13.49 2.89 -8.72
C GLN A 28 12.17 2.14 -9.04
N ARG A 29 12.25 1.02 -9.75
CA ARG A 29 11.08 0.18 -10.08
C ARG A 29 10.36 -0.43 -8.86
N TYR A 30 10.96 -0.40 -7.68
CA TYR A 30 10.32 -0.87 -6.44
C TYR A 30 9.47 0.20 -5.77
N THR A 31 9.54 1.45 -6.20
CA THR A 31 8.74 2.53 -5.65
C THR A 31 7.30 2.50 -6.18
N PRO A 32 6.32 3.11 -5.50
CA PRO A 32 4.92 3.08 -5.92
C PRO A 32 4.62 3.91 -7.18
N GLY A 33 5.52 4.81 -7.58
CA GLY A 33 5.39 5.63 -8.78
C GLY A 33 4.14 6.51 -8.78
N ALA A 34 3.44 6.52 -9.91
CA ALA A 34 2.26 7.36 -10.12
C ALA A 34 1.02 6.93 -9.28
N TRP A 35 1.07 5.80 -8.61
CA TRP A 35 -0.01 5.31 -7.77
C TRP A 35 -0.09 5.99 -6.39
N SER A 36 0.98 6.67 -5.98
CA SER A 36 1.05 7.36 -4.69
C SER A 36 1.31 8.85 -4.88
N LEU A 37 0.62 9.68 -4.10
CA LEU A 37 0.87 11.12 -4.02
C LEU A 37 2.32 11.40 -3.60
N MET A 38 2.86 10.64 -2.65
CA MET A 38 4.25 10.75 -2.17
C MET A 38 5.27 10.04 -3.06
N GLY A 39 4.81 9.46 -4.17
CA GLY A 39 5.61 9.01 -5.30
C GLY A 39 5.59 10.02 -6.44
N TYR A 40 5.21 9.59 -7.62
CA TYR A 40 5.04 10.45 -8.81
C TYR A 40 3.58 10.78 -9.13
N GLY A 41 2.64 10.41 -8.26
CA GLY A 41 1.21 10.70 -8.44
C GLY A 41 0.89 12.19 -8.43
N ASN A 42 1.71 12.98 -7.74
CA ASN A 42 1.60 14.45 -7.72
C ASN A 42 1.66 15.10 -9.12
N TYR A 43 2.18 14.40 -10.13
CA TYR A 43 2.27 14.87 -11.52
C TYR A 43 1.11 14.41 -12.41
N LEU A 44 0.17 13.60 -11.90
CA LEU A 44 -0.97 13.14 -12.69
C LEU A 44 -1.79 14.34 -13.22
N ASN A 45 -2.30 14.20 -14.45
CA ASN A 45 -3.00 15.28 -15.16
C ASN A 45 -2.21 16.61 -15.15
N ASN A 46 -0.91 16.55 -15.45
CA ASN A 46 -0.01 17.70 -15.39
C ASN A 46 -0.03 18.42 -14.02
N GLY A 47 -0.14 17.66 -12.95
CA GLY A 47 -0.17 18.14 -11.57
C GLY A 47 -1.51 18.75 -11.12
N ASN A 48 -2.57 18.58 -11.90
CA ASN A 48 -3.89 19.15 -11.56
C ASN A 48 -4.78 18.19 -10.77
N THR A 49 -4.55 16.87 -10.89
CA THR A 49 -5.38 15.86 -10.26
C THR A 49 -4.49 14.80 -9.59
N PRO A 50 -3.87 15.12 -8.45
CA PRO A 50 -3.12 14.13 -7.69
C PRO A 50 -4.06 13.03 -7.17
N PRO A 51 -3.59 11.78 -7.01
CA PRO A 51 -4.43 10.70 -6.52
C PRO A 51 -4.73 10.89 -5.02
N ASN A 52 -5.75 10.20 -4.56
CA ASN A 52 -6.00 10.07 -3.12
C ASN A 52 -4.80 9.43 -2.41
N TYR A 53 -4.68 9.67 -1.11
CA TYR A 53 -3.76 8.93 -0.26
C TYR A 53 -4.08 7.43 -0.29
N SER A 54 -3.03 6.61 -0.22
CA SER A 54 -3.20 5.17 -0.04
C SER A 54 -3.87 4.84 1.30
N VAL A 55 -4.40 3.64 1.42
CA VAL A 55 -4.91 3.16 2.70
C VAL A 55 -3.85 3.21 3.80
N TYR A 56 -2.57 2.91 3.48
CA TYR A 56 -1.48 3.03 4.44
C TYR A 56 -1.25 4.48 4.88
N ASP A 57 -1.21 5.44 3.93
CA ASP A 57 -1.03 6.85 4.27
C ASP A 57 -2.14 7.34 5.20
N LYS A 58 -3.39 7.00 4.90
CA LYS A 58 -4.54 7.33 5.74
C LYS A 58 -4.46 6.68 7.12
N TYR A 59 -3.99 5.42 7.19
CA TYR A 59 -3.77 4.72 8.46
C TYR A 59 -2.64 5.37 9.26
N PHE A 60 -1.52 5.70 8.60
CA PHE A 60 -0.39 6.39 9.22
C PHE A 60 -0.80 7.75 9.81
N LEU A 61 -1.67 8.47 9.11
CA LEU A 61 -2.22 9.75 9.56
C LEU A 61 -3.34 9.61 10.62
N GLY A 62 -3.72 8.38 10.97
CA GLY A 62 -4.78 8.13 11.96
C GLY A 62 -6.20 8.40 11.46
N TRP A 63 -6.39 8.49 10.13
CA TRP A 63 -7.69 8.81 9.55
C TRP A 63 -8.59 7.58 9.34
N VAL A 64 -7.99 6.40 9.19
CA VAL A 64 -8.70 5.14 9.01
C VAL A 64 -8.07 4.03 9.83
N THR A 65 -8.85 3.00 10.11
CA THR A 65 -8.36 1.77 10.76
C THR A 65 -8.73 0.58 9.88
N PRO A 66 -7.80 0.05 9.07
CA PRO A 66 -8.07 -1.11 8.24
C PRO A 66 -8.41 -2.34 9.08
N GLU A 67 -9.36 -3.16 8.61
CA GLU A 67 -9.69 -4.43 9.25
C GLU A 67 -8.52 -5.41 9.12
N VAL A 68 -8.07 -5.98 10.25
CA VAL A 68 -7.05 -7.02 10.25
C VAL A 68 -7.65 -8.36 9.86
N LEU A 69 -7.17 -8.94 8.77
CA LEU A 69 -7.62 -10.24 8.29
C LEU A 69 -7.05 -11.36 9.17
N SER A 70 -7.88 -11.93 10.03
CA SER A 70 -7.48 -12.91 11.05
C SER A 70 -8.22 -14.26 10.96
N LYS A 71 -9.25 -14.36 10.16
CA LYS A 71 -10.05 -15.58 9.95
C LYS A 71 -10.47 -15.68 8.49
N THR A 72 -10.66 -16.89 7.99
CA THR A 72 -11.18 -17.13 6.64
C THR A 72 -12.55 -16.45 6.49
N GLN A 73 -12.68 -15.60 5.46
CA GLN A 73 -13.89 -14.84 5.18
C GLN A 73 -13.94 -14.34 3.73
N GLU A 74 -15.14 -14.10 3.23
CA GLU A 74 -15.36 -13.40 1.97
C GLU A 74 -15.18 -11.88 2.18
N LEU A 75 -14.59 -11.23 1.20
CA LEU A 75 -14.36 -9.80 1.19
C LEU A 75 -15.11 -9.16 0.03
N THR A 76 -15.78 -8.06 0.31
CA THR A 76 -16.30 -7.14 -0.71
C THR A 76 -15.63 -5.79 -0.47
N ILE A 77 -14.88 -5.31 -1.46
CA ILE A 77 -14.04 -4.13 -1.32
C ILE A 77 -14.57 -3.05 -2.28
N HIS A 78 -15.24 -2.06 -1.73
CA HIS A 78 -15.74 -0.90 -2.46
C HIS A 78 -14.65 0.17 -2.58
N ALA A 79 -14.75 1.02 -3.59
CA ALA A 79 -13.87 2.20 -3.74
C ALA A 79 -14.45 3.43 -3.01
N ASP A 80 -15.08 3.21 -1.87
CA ASP A 80 -15.82 4.19 -1.07
C ASP A 80 -14.97 4.92 -0.03
N GLY A 81 -13.72 4.50 0.15
CA GLY A 81 -12.84 5.05 1.17
C GLY A 81 -13.06 4.47 2.57
N GLU A 82 -13.83 3.41 2.71
CA GLU A 82 -14.16 2.74 3.99
C GLU A 82 -13.77 1.26 4.00
N SER A 83 -13.74 0.61 2.83
CA SER A 83 -13.43 -0.82 2.69
C SER A 83 -11.93 -1.06 2.63
N TYR A 84 -11.27 -1.08 3.79
CA TYR A 84 -9.82 -1.25 3.92
C TYR A 84 -9.46 -2.47 4.75
N PHE A 85 -8.48 -3.24 4.28
CA PHE A 85 -8.02 -4.45 4.95
C PHE A 85 -6.51 -4.46 5.14
N MET A 86 -6.08 -5.22 6.15
CA MET A 86 -4.68 -5.43 6.48
C MET A 86 -4.39 -6.91 6.63
N LEU A 87 -3.35 -7.39 5.96
CA LEU A 87 -2.87 -8.75 6.05
C LEU A 87 -1.48 -8.76 6.64
N THR A 88 -1.33 -9.49 7.75
CA THR A 88 -0.09 -9.59 8.52
C THR A 88 0.39 -11.02 8.61
N ARG A 89 1.66 -11.21 8.92
CA ARG A 89 2.19 -12.50 9.31
C ARG A 89 1.79 -12.77 10.77
N ASN A 90 1.35 -14.00 11.08
CA ASN A 90 0.87 -14.38 12.41
C ASN A 90 1.90 -14.37 13.53
N GLU A 91 3.16 -14.27 13.23
CA GLU A 91 4.23 -14.34 14.20
C GLU A 91 4.66 -12.92 14.59
N GLN A 92 3.86 -12.28 15.42
CA GLN A 92 4.25 -11.01 16.02
C GLN A 92 5.04 -11.24 17.31
N HIS A 93 6.31 -11.48 17.18
CA HIS A 93 7.23 -11.22 18.28
C HIS A 93 7.86 -9.84 18.09
N VAL A 94 7.18 -8.83 18.59
CA VAL A 94 7.80 -7.52 18.80
C VAL A 94 8.50 -7.60 20.14
N ALA A 95 9.80 -7.85 20.14
CA ALA A 95 10.60 -7.55 21.31
C ALA A 95 10.50 -6.04 21.57
N GLU A 96 10.13 -5.66 22.79
CA GLU A 96 10.07 -4.28 23.23
C GLU A 96 11.43 -3.61 22.93
N GLY A 97 11.43 -2.54 22.10
CA GLY A 97 12.65 -1.84 21.69
C GLY A 97 13.31 -2.34 20.38
N ALA A 98 12.77 -3.37 19.70
CA ALA A 98 13.25 -3.77 18.39
C ALA A 98 12.60 -2.91 17.29
N TYR A 99 13.40 -2.42 16.33
CA TYR A 99 12.88 -1.80 15.12
C TYR A 99 12.01 -2.82 14.38
N ARG A 100 10.78 -2.42 14.04
CA ARG A 100 9.85 -3.34 13.37
C ARG A 100 10.29 -3.58 11.95
N THR A 101 10.49 -4.83 11.63
CA THR A 101 10.76 -5.29 10.27
C THR A 101 9.63 -6.17 9.73
N ASP A 102 8.49 -6.20 10.42
CA ASP A 102 7.35 -6.99 9.98
C ASP A 102 6.75 -6.43 8.70
N THR A 103 6.54 -7.32 7.75
CA THR A 103 5.88 -6.97 6.51
C THR A 103 4.37 -7.00 6.70
N VAL A 104 3.72 -5.88 6.39
CA VAL A 104 2.27 -5.73 6.38
C VAL A 104 1.80 -5.43 4.96
N TYR A 105 0.71 -6.03 4.54
CA TYR A 105 0.05 -5.73 3.28
C TYR A 105 -1.27 -5.02 3.55
N TYR A 106 -1.41 -3.82 2.99
CA TYR A 106 -2.62 -3.03 3.05
C TYR A 106 -3.37 -3.17 1.73
N ILE A 107 -4.68 -3.35 1.81
CA ILE A 107 -5.53 -3.69 0.68
C ILE A 107 -6.64 -2.66 0.56
N GLU A 108 -6.81 -2.12 -0.64
CA GLU A 108 -7.88 -1.20 -1.00
C GLU A 108 -8.34 -1.43 -2.44
N ASN A 109 -9.50 -0.92 -2.78
CA ASN A 109 -9.98 -0.83 -4.16
C ASN A 109 -9.90 0.64 -4.61
N ARG A 110 -9.29 0.87 -5.76
CA ARG A 110 -9.19 2.20 -6.38
C ARG A 110 -9.82 2.14 -7.77
N GLN A 111 -10.73 3.07 -8.01
CA GLN A 111 -11.36 3.23 -9.31
C GLN A 111 -10.97 4.59 -9.92
N GLN A 112 -11.01 4.69 -11.26
CA GLN A 112 -10.63 5.93 -11.95
C GLN A 112 -11.76 6.96 -11.86
N GLU A 113 -12.04 7.42 -10.63
CA GLU A 113 -13.10 8.38 -10.31
C GLU A 113 -12.58 9.47 -9.37
N GLY A 114 -13.17 10.65 -9.41
CA GLY A 114 -12.81 11.77 -8.55
C GLY A 114 -11.32 12.14 -8.66
N TRP A 115 -10.60 12.19 -7.55
CA TRP A 115 -9.16 12.46 -7.54
C TRP A 115 -8.33 11.33 -8.15
N ASP A 116 -8.85 10.11 -8.18
CA ASP A 116 -8.20 8.95 -8.79
C ASP A 116 -8.46 8.78 -10.29
N ALA A 117 -9.20 9.70 -10.91
CA ALA A 117 -9.58 9.63 -12.33
C ALA A 117 -8.39 9.49 -13.30
N TYR A 118 -7.22 9.92 -12.90
CA TYR A 118 -6.00 9.85 -13.71
C TYR A 118 -4.99 8.81 -13.23
N LEU A 119 -5.38 7.93 -12.30
CA LEU A 119 -4.57 6.76 -11.99
C LEU A 119 -4.30 5.94 -13.26
N PRO A 120 -3.15 5.24 -13.34
CA PRO A 120 -2.80 4.44 -14.52
C PRO A 120 -3.80 3.33 -14.85
N GLY A 121 -4.60 2.89 -13.87
CA GLY A 121 -5.62 1.84 -13.99
C GLY A 121 -6.51 1.80 -12.75
N HIS A 122 -7.28 0.75 -12.61
CA HIS A 122 -8.25 0.56 -11.52
C HIS A 122 -8.23 -0.89 -11.01
N GLY A 123 -8.81 -1.12 -9.84
CA GLY A 123 -8.94 -2.44 -9.22
C GLY A 123 -8.35 -2.49 -7.82
N MET A 124 -8.10 -3.71 -7.32
CA MET A 124 -7.53 -3.91 -5.99
C MET A 124 -6.04 -3.62 -5.98
N LEU A 125 -5.64 -2.70 -5.13
CA LEU A 125 -4.25 -2.40 -4.83
C LEU A 125 -3.81 -3.12 -3.56
N VAL A 126 -2.59 -3.64 -3.58
CA VAL A 126 -1.94 -4.29 -2.45
C VAL A 126 -0.63 -3.57 -2.16
N TRP A 127 -0.57 -2.86 -1.05
CA TRP A 127 0.60 -2.10 -0.60
C TRP A 127 1.40 -2.92 0.38
N GLN A 128 2.64 -3.22 0.05
CA GLN A 128 3.57 -3.81 1.01
C GLN A 128 4.28 -2.70 1.78
N VAL A 129 4.23 -2.79 3.10
CA VAL A 129 4.93 -1.86 4.00
C VAL A 129 5.77 -2.65 5.00
N ILE A 130 7.02 -2.22 5.16
CA ILE A 130 7.96 -2.67 6.19
C ILE A 130 8.36 -1.41 6.95
N PHE A 131 7.54 -1.00 7.91
CA PHE A 131 7.75 0.26 8.61
C PHE A 131 9.06 0.25 9.41
N ASP A 132 9.85 1.30 9.24
CA ASP A 132 11.04 1.59 10.03
C ASP A 132 11.05 3.08 10.36
N GLU A 133 10.92 3.40 11.63
CA GLU A 133 10.80 4.78 12.11
C GLU A 133 11.95 5.67 11.64
N LYS A 134 13.18 5.15 11.67
CA LYS A 134 14.38 5.90 11.26
C LYS A 134 14.34 6.23 9.77
N ASP A 135 13.98 5.26 8.91
CA ASP A 135 13.94 5.48 7.47
C ASP A 135 12.80 6.43 7.08
N TRP A 136 11.64 6.35 7.80
CA TRP A 136 10.54 7.32 7.62
C TRP A 136 10.95 8.72 8.04
N PHE A 137 11.54 8.86 9.23
CA PHE A 137 11.99 10.15 9.75
C PHE A 137 13.07 10.80 8.89
N ASN A 138 13.98 10.00 8.32
CA ASN A 138 15.04 10.48 7.43
C ASN A 138 14.60 10.65 5.98
N ASN A 139 13.31 10.53 5.68
CA ASN A 139 12.74 10.68 4.34
C ASN A 139 13.36 9.72 3.29
N CYS A 140 13.70 8.49 3.68
CA CYS A 140 14.39 7.52 2.82
C CYS A 140 13.85 6.08 2.91
N PRO A 141 12.51 5.86 2.99
CA PRO A 141 11.97 4.52 3.23
C PRO A 141 12.29 3.51 2.13
N ASN A 142 12.64 3.97 0.93
CA ASN A 142 12.91 3.11 -0.21
C ASN A 142 14.35 3.14 -0.74
N ASP A 143 15.25 3.91 -0.14
CA ASP A 143 16.60 4.09 -0.67
C ASP A 143 17.50 2.87 -0.49
N TYR A 144 17.40 2.21 0.65
CA TYR A 144 18.27 1.08 1.02
C TYR A 144 17.53 -0.24 1.09
N VAL A 145 16.26 -0.22 1.45
CA VAL A 145 15.33 -1.35 1.49
C VAL A 145 14.03 -0.90 0.85
N ALA A 146 13.43 -1.72 -0.01
CA ALA A 146 12.12 -1.41 -0.60
C ALA A 146 11.01 -1.60 0.46
N ARG A 147 10.87 -0.64 1.36
CA ARG A 147 9.96 -0.72 2.51
C ARG A 147 8.52 -0.37 2.18
N TYR A 148 8.33 0.49 1.18
CA TYR A 148 6.99 0.87 0.71
C TYR A 148 6.88 0.63 -0.78
N ARG A 149 6.06 -0.33 -1.18
CA ARG A 149 5.89 -0.68 -2.59
C ARG A 149 4.49 -1.18 -2.91
N LEU A 150 4.11 -1.03 -4.17
CA LEU A 150 2.90 -1.60 -4.71
C LEU A 150 3.18 -2.99 -5.29
N ILE A 151 2.40 -3.98 -4.89
CA ILE A 151 2.45 -5.33 -5.45
C ILE A 151 1.65 -5.35 -6.75
N SER A 152 2.25 -5.88 -7.80
CA SER A 152 1.65 -5.90 -9.13
C SER A 152 1.02 -7.25 -9.46
N ALA A 153 -0.19 -7.22 -10.04
CA ALA A 153 -0.82 -8.40 -10.63
C ALA A 153 -0.04 -8.94 -11.84
N LEU A 154 0.79 -8.13 -12.49
CA LEU A 154 1.66 -8.57 -13.60
C LEU A 154 2.75 -9.52 -13.11
N SER A 155 3.27 -9.31 -11.91
CA SER A 155 4.27 -10.16 -11.29
C SER A 155 4.31 -9.88 -9.78
N THR A 156 3.82 -10.81 -9.01
CA THR A 156 3.82 -10.70 -7.54
C THR A 156 5.21 -10.91 -6.93
N SER A 157 6.15 -11.46 -7.70
CA SER A 157 7.54 -11.72 -7.28
C SER A 157 8.55 -10.73 -7.87
N SER A 158 8.13 -9.94 -8.85
CA SER A 158 9.01 -9.00 -9.56
C SER A 158 8.54 -7.57 -9.35
N PRO A 159 9.47 -6.63 -9.22
CA PRO A 159 9.12 -5.24 -9.01
C PRO A 159 8.37 -4.66 -10.21
N TYR A 160 7.47 -3.77 -9.92
CA TYR A 160 6.80 -2.94 -10.89
C TYR A 160 7.75 -1.80 -11.34
N THR A 161 7.76 -1.49 -12.63
CA THR A 161 8.54 -0.35 -13.14
C THR A 161 7.71 0.91 -13.17
N THR A 162 8.16 1.92 -12.47
CA THR A 162 7.44 3.20 -12.30
C THR A 162 7.65 4.18 -13.47
N THR A 163 8.68 3.97 -14.28
CA THR A 163 9.01 4.86 -15.40
C THR A 163 7.93 4.91 -16.49
N LYS A 164 7.07 3.87 -16.55
CA LYS A 164 5.88 3.85 -17.41
C LYS A 164 4.74 3.21 -16.60
N PRO A 165 3.83 3.99 -16.04
CA PRO A 165 2.67 3.47 -15.33
C PRO A 165 1.92 2.46 -16.19
N LYS A 166 1.54 1.33 -15.60
CA LYS A 166 0.83 0.27 -16.31
C LYS A 166 -0.54 0.06 -15.69
N PRO A 167 -1.60 0.09 -16.49
CA PRO A 167 -2.97 -0.12 -16.01
C PRO A 167 -3.21 -1.52 -15.44
N GLU A 168 -2.35 -2.48 -15.77
CA GLU A 168 -2.48 -3.87 -15.34
C GLU A 168 -1.89 -4.18 -13.97
N VAL A 169 -1.42 -3.17 -13.23
CA VAL A 169 -0.84 -3.35 -11.89
C VAL A 169 -1.86 -3.80 -10.85
N PRO A 170 -3.08 -3.22 -10.77
CA PRO A 170 -4.09 -3.68 -9.82
C PRO A 170 -4.55 -5.11 -10.12
N PHE A 171 -5.03 -5.79 -9.08
CA PHE A 171 -5.66 -7.10 -9.24
C PHE A 171 -7.15 -6.93 -9.61
N PRO A 172 -7.72 -7.85 -10.43
CA PRO A 172 -7.07 -9.02 -11.03
C PRO A 172 -6.20 -8.69 -12.24
N GLY A 173 -6.21 -7.43 -12.71
CA GLY A 173 -5.49 -6.95 -13.88
C GLY A 173 -5.89 -7.63 -15.19
N SER A 174 -5.29 -7.21 -16.31
CA SER A 174 -5.59 -7.74 -17.64
C SER A 174 -5.24 -9.23 -17.82
N LYS A 175 -4.41 -9.77 -16.95
CA LYS A 175 -4.04 -11.19 -16.94
C LYS A 175 -4.98 -12.07 -16.12
N GLY A 176 -5.97 -11.48 -15.46
CA GLY A 176 -6.93 -12.22 -14.64
C GLY A 176 -6.27 -12.96 -13.48
N ILE A 177 -5.37 -12.29 -12.75
CA ILE A 177 -4.70 -12.89 -11.58
C ILE A 177 -5.68 -12.93 -10.41
N THR A 178 -6.18 -14.11 -10.13
CA THR A 178 -7.22 -14.34 -9.11
C THR A 178 -6.69 -14.75 -7.75
N LYS A 179 -5.35 -14.74 -7.57
CA LYS A 179 -4.73 -15.21 -6.34
C LYS A 179 -3.52 -14.37 -5.95
N TYR A 180 -3.42 -14.04 -4.65
CA TYR A 180 -2.24 -13.44 -4.05
C TYR A 180 -1.95 -14.06 -2.67
N THR A 181 -0.80 -14.72 -2.52
CA THR A 181 -0.41 -15.45 -1.30
C THR A 181 0.96 -14.98 -0.82
N PRO A 182 1.02 -13.85 -0.09
CA PRO A 182 2.30 -13.31 0.38
C PRO A 182 2.92 -14.14 1.51
N PHE A 183 2.11 -14.92 2.24
CA PHE A 183 2.55 -15.79 3.31
C PHE A 183 2.13 -17.23 3.05
N ALA A 184 2.88 -18.18 3.61
CA ALA A 184 2.61 -19.61 3.41
C ALA A 184 1.23 -20.05 3.88
N HIS A 185 0.65 -19.35 4.86
CA HIS A 185 -0.59 -19.75 5.54
C HIS A 185 -1.76 -18.82 5.26
N ASN A 186 -1.52 -17.67 4.62
CA ASN A 186 -2.52 -16.63 4.41
C ASN A 186 -2.52 -16.15 2.97
N GLY A 187 -3.69 -15.95 2.40
CA GLY A 187 -3.78 -15.43 1.03
C GLY A 187 -5.18 -14.98 0.64
N LEU A 188 -5.20 -14.25 -0.45
CA LEU A 188 -6.40 -13.83 -1.16
C LEU A 188 -6.61 -14.74 -2.36
N TYR A 189 -7.82 -15.20 -2.54
CA TYR A 189 -8.22 -16.13 -3.60
C TYR A 189 -9.49 -15.63 -4.27
N ASN A 190 -9.77 -16.15 -5.47
CA ASN A 190 -10.96 -15.83 -6.23
C ASN A 190 -11.15 -14.32 -6.43
N ILE A 191 -10.03 -13.60 -6.64
CA ILE A 191 -10.08 -12.15 -6.83
C ILE A 191 -10.75 -11.85 -8.15
N GLU A 192 -11.86 -11.13 -8.09
CA GLU A 192 -12.62 -10.67 -9.25
C GLU A 192 -13.03 -9.21 -9.10
N GLU A 193 -13.22 -8.54 -10.23
CA GLU A 193 -13.74 -7.19 -10.30
C GLU A 193 -15.00 -7.18 -11.15
N ALA A 194 -16.08 -6.64 -10.60
CA ALA A 194 -17.33 -6.46 -11.30
C ALA A 194 -17.96 -5.10 -10.95
N SER A 195 -18.21 -4.27 -11.94
CA SER A 195 -18.81 -2.94 -11.77
C SER A 195 -18.08 -2.07 -10.74
N GLY A 196 -16.76 -2.10 -10.76
CA GLY A 196 -15.92 -1.30 -9.84
C GLY A 196 -15.85 -1.83 -8.40
N VAL A 197 -16.42 -3.00 -8.14
CA VAL A 197 -16.37 -3.67 -6.82
C VAL A 197 -15.47 -4.89 -6.92
N ILE A 198 -14.56 -5.03 -5.99
CA ILE A 198 -13.71 -6.21 -5.85
C ILE A 198 -14.38 -7.20 -4.90
N ARG A 199 -14.40 -8.48 -5.30
CA ARG A 199 -14.74 -9.61 -4.44
C ARG A 199 -13.59 -10.58 -4.39
N CYS A 200 -13.30 -11.11 -3.21
CA CYS A 200 -12.30 -12.15 -3.03
C CYS A 200 -12.56 -12.91 -1.73
N GLU A 201 -11.84 -14.00 -1.54
CA GLU A 201 -11.85 -14.78 -0.32
C GLU A 201 -10.48 -14.64 0.36
N PHE A 202 -10.46 -14.23 1.62
CA PHE A 202 -9.29 -14.40 2.46
C PHE A 202 -9.32 -15.76 3.12
N THR A 203 -8.24 -16.53 2.95
CA THR A 203 -8.10 -17.85 3.55
C THR A 203 -6.88 -17.88 4.44
N THR A 204 -7.06 -18.40 5.65
CA THR A 204 -5.96 -18.68 6.58
C THR A 204 -6.08 -20.09 7.16
N THR A 205 -4.95 -20.77 7.31
CA THR A 205 -4.85 -22.07 7.99
C THR A 205 -4.44 -21.95 9.45
N THR A 206 -4.15 -20.73 9.91
CA THR A 206 -3.71 -20.48 11.29
C THR A 206 -4.88 -19.92 12.10
N VAL A 207 -5.10 -20.47 13.30
CA VAL A 207 -6.01 -19.88 14.28
C VAL A 207 -5.29 -18.69 14.90
N HIS A 208 -5.72 -17.49 14.54
CA HIS A 208 -5.19 -16.28 15.16
C HIS A 208 -5.79 -16.10 16.55
N THR A 209 -4.98 -16.16 17.57
CA THR A 209 -5.31 -15.48 18.83
C THR A 209 -5.23 -13.99 18.56
N ALA A 210 -6.26 -13.25 18.98
CA ALA A 210 -6.49 -11.85 18.64
C ALA A 210 -5.20 -11.02 18.48
N VAL A 211 -5.09 -10.29 17.37
CA VAL A 211 -4.00 -9.33 17.16
C VAL A 211 -4.25 -8.16 18.09
N GLU A 212 -3.80 -8.28 19.33
CA GLU A 212 -3.76 -7.15 20.24
C GLU A 212 -2.59 -6.25 19.82
N ASN A 213 -2.92 -5.03 19.45
CA ASN A 213 -2.00 -3.91 19.24
C ASN A 213 -0.99 -4.06 18.09
N ILE A 214 -1.43 -3.85 16.85
CA ILE A 214 -0.53 -3.28 15.85
C ILE A 214 -0.33 -1.82 16.28
N PRO A 215 0.85 -1.41 16.78
CA PRO A 215 1.06 -0.03 17.18
C PRO A 215 0.82 0.85 15.97
N MET A 216 -0.05 1.82 16.13
CA MET A 216 -0.15 2.89 15.15
C MET A 216 1.23 3.55 14.99
N PRO A 217 1.63 3.92 13.78
CA PRO A 217 2.73 4.83 13.59
C PRO A 217 2.48 6.03 14.50
N LEU A 218 3.49 6.50 15.18
CA LEU A 218 3.37 7.57 16.18
C LEU A 218 2.65 8.77 15.57
N THR A 219 1.38 8.94 15.91
CA THR A 219 0.66 10.15 15.53
C THR A 219 1.18 11.30 16.36
N GLY A 220 1.93 12.21 15.70
CA GLY A 220 1.97 13.59 16.14
C GLY A 220 2.83 13.92 17.34
N GLN A 221 4.12 13.96 17.14
CA GLN A 221 4.97 15.04 17.67
C GLN A 221 6.04 15.34 16.64
N TRP A 222 5.66 16.09 15.64
CA TRP A 222 6.60 16.67 14.69
C TRP A 222 6.91 18.08 15.16
N TYR A 223 8.14 18.31 15.60
CA TYR A 223 8.71 19.62 15.82
C TYR A 223 9.63 19.95 14.66
#